data_a5757fe23e3c349020a09aa88b8a8a14
#
_entry.id   a5757fe23e3c349020a09aa88b8a8a14
#
_cell.length_a   1.000
_cell.length_b   1.000
_cell.length_c   1.000
_cell.angle_alpha   90.00
_cell.angle_beta   90.00
_cell.angle_gamma   90.00
#
_symmetry.space_group_name_H-M   'P 1'
#
loop_
_entity.id
_entity.type
_entity.pdbx_description
1 polymer ?
#
loop_
_entity_poly.entity_id
_entity_poly.type
_entity_poly.pdbx_seq_one_letter_code
_entity_poly.pdbx_strand_id
1 'polypeptide(L)'
;MVAGRFRIDGREAQSKRGSPVYSGYIYNDGGGGVANVRLLIETLDAEGKVIGEAQGTALGSMLGRDRRYFEVPLQAAGASYRVRVLSWDTFATGQ
;
A
#
# COMPACT_ATOMS: atom_id res chain seq x y z
N MET A 1 -7.63 5.29 12.35
CA MET A 1 -6.98 4.33 11.48
C MET A 1 -8.01 3.59 10.66
N VAL A 2 -7.58 3.04 9.57
CA VAL A 2 -8.50 2.38 8.63
C VAL A 2 -8.52 0.86 8.81
N ALA A 3 -8.10 0.42 9.96
CA ALA A 3 -8.11 -1.00 10.27
C ALA A 3 -9.50 -1.57 10.06
N GLY A 4 -9.58 -2.75 9.54
CA GLY A 4 -10.83 -3.40 9.27
C GLY A 4 -11.35 -3.21 7.86
N ARG A 5 -10.99 -2.10 7.20
CA ARG A 5 -11.40 -1.93 5.82
C ARG A 5 -10.35 -2.43 4.85
N PHE A 6 -9.08 -2.17 5.14
CA PHE A 6 -7.98 -2.57 4.26
C PHE A 6 -7.03 -3.49 5.00
N ARG A 7 -6.51 -4.43 4.26
CA ARG A 7 -5.46 -5.31 4.73
C ARG A 7 -4.36 -5.31 3.70
N ILE A 8 -3.12 -5.19 4.14
CA ILE A 8 -1.99 -5.09 3.24
C ILE A 8 -1.05 -6.25 3.49
N ASP A 9 -0.70 -6.93 2.41
CA ASP A 9 0.27 -8.02 2.45
C ASP A 9 1.37 -7.66 1.46
N GLY A 10 2.45 -7.07 1.97
CA GLY A 10 3.53 -6.61 1.13
C GLY A 10 4.87 -6.83 1.76
N ARG A 11 5.90 -6.57 0.97
CA ARG A 11 7.28 -6.74 1.40
C ARG A 11 8.22 -5.99 0.49
N GLU A 12 9.45 -5.80 0.96
CA GLU A 12 10.52 -5.28 0.13
C GLU A 12 10.83 -6.28 -0.97
N ALA A 13 11.09 -5.76 -2.16
CA ALA A 13 11.46 -6.55 -3.32
C ALA A 13 12.38 -5.70 -4.19
N GLN A 14 12.77 -6.23 -5.31
CA GLN A 14 13.54 -5.47 -6.29
C GLN A 14 12.72 -5.37 -7.58
N SER A 15 12.77 -4.19 -8.19
CA SER A 15 12.19 -3.99 -9.50
C SER A 15 13.02 -4.73 -10.56
N LYS A 16 12.54 -4.74 -11.79
CA LYS A 16 13.29 -5.33 -12.89
C LYS A 16 14.65 -4.72 -13.07
N ARG A 17 14.83 -3.46 -12.65
CA ARG A 17 16.11 -2.75 -12.73
C ARG A 17 16.98 -2.97 -11.51
N GLY A 18 16.54 -3.76 -10.53
CA GLY A 18 17.29 -3.99 -9.32
C GLY A 18 17.14 -2.91 -8.27
N SER A 19 16.24 -1.96 -8.46
CA SER A 19 15.99 -0.90 -7.46
C SER A 19 15.02 -1.40 -6.39
N PRO A 20 15.17 -0.94 -5.14
CA PRO A 20 14.27 -1.41 -4.08
C PRO A 20 12.86 -0.88 -4.28
N VAL A 21 11.90 -1.74 -4.05
CA VAL A 21 10.48 -1.39 -4.05
C VAL A 21 9.81 -2.07 -2.88
N TYR A 22 8.66 -1.54 -2.47
CA TYR A 22 7.76 -2.23 -1.56
C TYR A 22 6.54 -2.64 -2.37
N SER A 23 6.23 -3.92 -2.41
CA SER A 23 5.19 -4.42 -3.28
C SER A 23 4.37 -5.49 -2.61
N GLY A 24 3.18 -5.72 -3.13
CA GLY A 24 2.27 -6.72 -2.61
C GLY A 24 0.86 -6.47 -3.05
N TYR A 25 -0.06 -6.87 -2.20
CA TYR A 25 -1.48 -6.70 -2.46
C TYR A 25 -2.14 -5.91 -1.34
N ILE A 26 -3.06 -5.04 -1.73
CA ILE A 26 -3.98 -4.42 -0.80
C ILE A 26 -5.35 -5.05 -1.03
N TYR A 27 -5.99 -5.44 0.06
CA TYR A 27 -7.29 -6.09 0.06
C TYR A 27 -8.34 -5.13 0.58
N ASN A 28 -9.44 -5.03 -0.14
CA ASN A 28 -10.60 -4.27 0.33
C ASN A 28 -11.52 -5.26 1.03
N ASP A 29 -11.43 -5.32 2.35
CA ASP A 29 -12.24 -6.23 3.14
C ASP A 29 -13.62 -5.66 3.45
N GLY A 30 -13.89 -4.42 3.04
CA GLY A 30 -15.21 -3.81 3.17
C GLY A 30 -16.15 -4.23 2.06
N GLY A 31 -17.41 -3.89 2.20
CA GLY A 31 -18.45 -4.25 1.23
C GLY A 31 -18.60 -3.25 0.08
N GLY A 32 -18.03 -2.06 0.18
CA GLY A 32 -18.19 -1.03 -0.84
C GLY A 32 -16.99 -0.92 -1.75
N GLY A 33 -17.19 -0.33 -2.92
CA GLY A 33 -16.13 -0.10 -3.88
C GLY A 33 -15.24 1.05 -3.49
N VAL A 34 -13.97 0.94 -3.77
CA VAL A 34 -12.97 1.99 -3.55
C VAL A 34 -12.09 2.10 -4.78
N ALA A 35 -11.42 3.23 -4.92
CA ALA A 35 -10.51 3.46 -6.03
C ALA A 35 -9.33 4.30 -5.55
N ASN A 36 -8.22 4.16 -6.24
CA ASN A 36 -7.06 5.03 -6.08
C ASN A 36 -6.60 5.12 -4.63
N VAL A 37 -6.38 3.98 -4.01
CA VAL A 37 -5.94 3.91 -2.62
C VAL A 37 -4.51 4.41 -2.54
N ARG A 38 -4.27 5.46 -1.76
CA ARG A 38 -2.95 6.04 -1.57
C ARG A 38 -2.29 5.46 -0.35
N LEU A 39 -1.03 5.09 -0.52
CA LEU A 39 -0.26 4.41 0.51
C LEU A 39 0.95 5.23 0.89
N LEU A 40 1.31 5.18 2.16
CA LEU A 40 2.58 5.69 2.67
C LEU A 40 3.39 4.51 3.17
N ILE A 41 4.60 4.37 2.64
CA ILE A 41 5.55 3.36 3.10
C ILE A 41 6.62 4.08 3.90
N GLU A 42 6.70 3.78 5.19
CA GLU A 42 7.75 4.31 6.04
C GLU A 42 8.85 3.28 6.18
N THR A 43 10.08 3.69 5.88
CA THR A 43 11.25 2.83 6.02
C THR A 43 11.82 3.03 7.42
N LEU A 44 12.03 1.94 8.14
CA LEU A 44 12.47 2.00 9.53
C LEU A 44 13.86 1.39 9.66
N ASP A 45 14.67 1.95 10.55
CA ASP A 45 15.97 1.39 10.87
C ASP A 45 15.84 0.26 11.91
N ALA A 46 16.97 -0.28 12.34
CA ALA A 46 16.99 -1.41 13.28
C ALA A 46 16.39 -1.05 14.65
N GLU A 47 16.36 0.24 14.99
CA GLU A 47 15.76 0.72 16.23
C GLU A 47 14.29 1.10 16.07
N GLY A 48 13.72 0.92 14.86
CA GLY A 48 12.34 1.28 14.60
C GLY A 48 12.12 2.75 14.28
N LYS A 49 13.18 3.49 14.01
CA LYS A 49 13.10 4.91 13.70
C LYS A 49 12.84 5.09 12.21
N VAL A 50 11.97 6.04 11.87
CA VAL A 50 11.68 6.34 10.46
C VAL A 50 12.87 7.04 9.84
N ILE A 51 13.42 6.43 8.79
CA ILE A 51 14.57 6.97 8.07
C ILE A 51 14.22 7.32 6.62
N GLY A 52 13.00 7.07 6.19
CA GLY A 52 12.56 7.46 4.86
C GLY A 52 11.08 7.22 4.70
N GLU A 53 10.52 7.84 3.66
CA GLU A 53 9.11 7.70 3.32
C GLU A 53 8.98 7.65 1.81
N ALA A 54 8.00 6.89 1.34
CA ALA A 54 7.63 6.85 -0.05
C ALA A 54 6.11 6.77 -0.16
N GLN A 55 5.55 7.45 -1.13
CA GLN A 55 4.12 7.41 -1.37
C GLN A 55 3.85 6.76 -2.72
N GLY A 56 2.75 6.05 -2.79
CA GLY A 56 2.31 5.45 -4.04
C GLY A 56 0.82 5.25 -4.02
N THR A 57 0.29 4.84 -5.15
CA THR A 57 -1.15 4.65 -5.32
C THR A 57 -1.39 3.28 -5.91
N ALA A 58 -2.28 2.51 -5.28
CA ALA A 58 -2.83 1.31 -5.90
C ALA A 58 -3.90 1.80 -6.88
N LEU A 59 -3.53 1.91 -8.14
CA LEU A 59 -4.38 2.53 -9.15
C LEU A 59 -5.58 1.64 -9.51
N GLY A 60 -6.64 2.30 -9.91
CA GLY A 60 -7.83 1.63 -10.36
C GLY A 60 -8.80 1.34 -9.24
N SER A 61 -9.91 0.70 -9.59
CA SER A 61 -10.98 0.44 -8.65
C SER A 61 -10.90 -0.98 -8.12
N MET A 62 -11.37 -1.14 -6.87
CA MET A 62 -11.55 -2.44 -6.22
C MET A 62 -12.98 -2.52 -5.72
N LEU A 63 -13.66 -3.56 -6.09
CA LEU A 63 -14.96 -3.87 -5.50
C LEU A 63 -14.75 -4.41 -4.10
N GLY A 64 -15.84 -4.53 -3.35
CA GLY A 64 -15.76 -5.14 -2.04
C GLY A 64 -15.18 -6.55 -2.12
N ARG A 65 -14.30 -6.88 -1.19
CA ARG A 65 -13.62 -8.17 -1.07
C ARG A 65 -12.67 -8.48 -2.23
N ASP A 66 -12.28 -7.45 -2.98
CA ASP A 66 -11.32 -7.57 -4.06
C ASP A 66 -9.92 -7.19 -3.55
N ARG A 67 -8.92 -7.39 -4.38
CA ARG A 67 -7.55 -7.01 -4.08
C ARG A 67 -6.91 -6.34 -5.28
N ARG A 68 -5.83 -5.59 -5.02
CA ARG A 68 -5.09 -4.91 -6.07
C ARG A 68 -3.61 -4.99 -5.76
N TYR A 69 -2.81 -5.33 -6.76
CA TYR A 69 -1.36 -5.30 -6.65
C TYR A 69 -0.88 -3.85 -6.60
N PHE A 70 0.13 -3.60 -5.79
CA PHE A 70 0.79 -2.30 -5.77
C PHE A 70 2.29 -2.48 -5.74
N GLU A 71 3.00 -1.45 -6.20
CA GLU A 71 4.44 -1.41 -6.15
C GLU A 71 4.85 0.03 -5.95
N VAL A 72 5.60 0.30 -4.89
CA VAL A 72 6.02 1.65 -4.54
C VAL A 72 7.54 1.69 -4.53
N PRO A 73 8.16 2.49 -5.40
CA PRO A 73 9.62 2.63 -5.38
C PRO A 73 10.09 3.21 -4.05
N LEU A 74 11.17 2.65 -3.52
CA LEU A 74 11.80 3.09 -2.29
C LEU A 74 13.09 3.83 -2.63
N GLN A 75 13.46 4.79 -1.78
CA GLN A 75 14.74 5.47 -1.95
C GLN A 75 15.89 4.60 -1.46
N ALA A 76 15.64 3.81 -0.43
CA ALA A 76 16.65 2.93 0.15
C ALA A 76 15.96 1.81 0.90
N ALA A 77 16.67 0.70 1.06
CA ALA A 77 16.18 -0.40 1.88
C ALA A 77 16.37 -0.07 3.36
N GLY A 78 15.53 -0.64 4.20
CA GLY A 78 15.62 -0.50 5.64
C GLY A 78 15.55 -1.84 6.34
N ALA A 79 15.53 -1.81 7.66
CA ALA A 79 15.40 -3.03 8.45
C ALA A 79 13.97 -3.54 8.45
N SER A 80 13.00 -2.63 8.41
CA SER A 80 11.58 -2.99 8.35
C SER A 80 10.81 -1.85 7.73
N TYR A 81 9.51 -2.06 7.53
CA TYR A 81 8.64 -1.09 6.87
C TYR A 81 7.31 -1.03 7.57
N ARG A 82 6.71 0.14 7.54
CA ARG A 82 5.36 0.34 8.05
C ARG A 82 4.52 0.96 6.94
N VAL A 83 3.38 0.36 6.64
CA VAL A 83 2.52 0.81 5.56
C VAL A 83 1.24 1.39 6.14
N ARG A 84 0.85 2.55 5.64
CA ARG A 84 -0.41 3.17 6.05
C ARG A 84 -1.21 3.57 4.82
N VAL A 85 -2.52 3.45 4.92
CA VAL A 85 -3.43 3.97 3.91
C VAL A 85 -3.70 5.42 4.24
N LEU A 86 -3.39 6.32 3.31
CA LEU A 86 -3.58 7.75 3.52
C LEU A 86 -4.97 8.20 3.10
N SER A 87 -5.45 7.72 1.98
CA SER A 87 -6.74 8.15 1.45
C SER A 87 -7.19 7.18 0.37
N TRP A 88 -8.46 7.27 0.05
CA TRP A 88 -9.04 6.54 -1.07
C TRP A 88 -10.30 7.25 -1.53
N ASP A 89 -10.75 6.92 -2.73
CA ASP A 89 -12.03 7.39 -3.25
C ASP A 89 -13.05 6.29 -3.06
N THR A 90 -14.28 6.67 -2.76
CA THR A 90 -15.38 5.71 -2.69
C THR A 90 -16.31 5.94 -3.86
N PHE A 91 -17.01 4.89 -4.28
CA PHE A 91 -18.02 5.02 -5.31
C PHE A 91 -19.13 4.02 -5.04
N ALA A 92 -20.33 4.39 -5.50
CA ALA A 92 -21.47 3.50 -5.38
C ALA A 92 -21.42 2.48 -6.51
N THR A 93 -21.71 1.23 -6.18
CA THR A 93 -21.79 0.16 -7.16
C THR A 93 -23.22 -0.34 -7.21
N GLY A 94 -23.64 -0.81 -8.37
CA GLY A 94 -24.95 -1.38 -8.52
C GLY A 94 -26.09 -0.37 -8.56
N GLN A 95 -25.78 0.85 -8.87
CA GLN A 95 -26.80 1.90 -8.99
C GLN A 95 -27.32 1.99 -10.40
#